data_bcd535407b8e35688e235ca7ce9610eb
#
_entry.id   bcd535407b8e35688e235ca7ce9610eb
#
_cell.length_a   1.000
_cell.length_b   1.000
_cell.length_c   1.000
_cell.angle_alpha   90.00
_cell.angle_beta   90.00
_cell.angle_gamma   90.00
#
_symmetry.space_group_name_H-M   'P 1'
#
loop_
_entity.id
_entity.type
_entity.pdbx_description
1 polymer ?
#
loop_
_entity_poly.entity_id
_entity_poly.type
_entity_poly.pdbx_seq_one_letter_code
_entity_poly.pdbx_strand_id
1 'polypeptide(L)'
;MATKSTNALFEKFKLVYYPLRNSPFIHKYILNFINVANWVLLKRTYKKNSTLISRRIIFDLNTQGIAFSNLDEIFPDGNLLNEMQEWVVNNEKNLYPKAKKKFLLSYFGSEDDLVELDISNPFFKFYLNHKIIFLVNSYLGYTPQLNYVSVEKTIPVEKDMGPSHSQNWHRDPEEKRMIKVFIYINEVNERNGPFVYVKHSQPSGKSTLSKFAPQKLPYGSYPDEKSVSSKVKDKDLITAIGKAGTVIFCDTAGLHRGGLSLSGERIMATGFYPSKKWTEPSFIHIPANLDKKSLNSLAIEILKK
;
A
#
# COMPACT_ATOMS: atom_id res chain seq x y z
N MET A 1 -40.93 3.37 0.86
CA MET A 1 -40.76 1.94 0.46
C MET A 1 -39.71 1.70 -0.65
N ALA A 2 -39.04 2.72 -1.17
CA ALA A 2 -38.07 2.58 -2.30
C ALA A 2 -36.63 2.23 -1.88
N THR A 3 -36.27 2.30 -0.61
CA THR A 3 -34.87 2.16 -0.14
C THR A 3 -34.41 0.71 0.12
N LYS A 4 -35.31 -0.25 0.29
CA LYS A 4 -34.92 -1.67 0.53
C LYS A 4 -34.64 -2.45 -0.76
N SER A 5 -35.21 -2.06 -1.89
CA SER A 5 -35.04 -2.74 -3.17
C SER A 5 -33.68 -2.43 -3.83
N THR A 6 -33.19 -1.20 -3.70
CA THR A 6 -31.92 -0.75 -4.25
C THR A 6 -30.72 -1.40 -3.57
N ASN A 7 -30.78 -1.62 -2.25
CA ASN A 7 -29.71 -2.30 -1.52
C ASN A 7 -29.58 -3.79 -1.89
N ALA A 8 -30.68 -4.50 -2.10
CA ALA A 8 -30.65 -5.92 -2.48
C ALA A 8 -30.09 -6.14 -3.90
N LEU A 9 -30.37 -5.21 -4.82
CA LEU A 9 -29.83 -5.24 -6.19
C LEU A 9 -28.32 -4.92 -6.18
N PHE A 10 -27.92 -3.97 -5.36
CA PHE A 10 -26.53 -3.57 -5.19
C PHE A 10 -25.68 -4.69 -4.55
N GLU A 11 -26.20 -5.39 -3.55
CA GLU A 11 -25.54 -6.56 -2.95
C GLU A 11 -25.44 -7.74 -3.92
N LYS A 12 -26.47 -8.01 -4.71
CA LYS A 12 -26.42 -9.01 -5.79
C LYS A 12 -25.42 -8.63 -6.88
N PHE A 13 -25.33 -7.35 -7.22
CA PHE A 13 -24.33 -6.85 -8.17
C PHE A 13 -22.90 -7.04 -7.64
N LYS A 14 -22.68 -6.77 -6.36
CA LYS A 14 -21.39 -7.05 -5.72
C LYS A 14 -21.00 -8.53 -5.83
N LEU A 15 -21.91 -9.45 -5.55
CA LEU A 15 -21.67 -10.91 -5.60
C LEU A 15 -21.20 -11.41 -6.97
N VAL A 16 -21.65 -10.80 -8.06
CA VAL A 16 -21.26 -11.16 -9.43
C VAL A 16 -20.04 -10.31 -9.88
N TYR A 17 -20.06 -9.04 -9.55
CA TYR A 17 -19.03 -8.09 -10.00
C TYR A 17 -17.66 -8.33 -9.35
N TYR A 18 -17.62 -8.62 -8.04
CA TYR A 18 -16.35 -8.84 -7.34
C TYR A 18 -15.55 -10.05 -7.85
N PRO A 19 -16.14 -11.23 -8.09
CA PRO A 19 -15.41 -12.36 -8.66
C PRO A 19 -14.89 -12.08 -10.08
N LEU A 20 -15.69 -11.41 -10.92
CA LEU A 20 -15.28 -11.04 -12.27
C LEU A 20 -14.18 -9.99 -12.27
N ARG A 21 -14.36 -8.93 -11.50
CA ARG A 21 -13.37 -7.86 -11.32
C ARG A 21 -12.04 -8.39 -10.78
N ASN A 22 -12.10 -9.30 -9.82
CA ASN A 22 -10.94 -9.92 -9.20
C ASN A 22 -10.39 -11.13 -9.98
N SER A 23 -10.88 -11.40 -11.17
CA SER A 23 -10.31 -12.42 -12.03
C SER A 23 -8.89 -12.03 -12.46
N PRO A 24 -7.86 -12.89 -12.22
CA PRO A 24 -6.51 -12.65 -12.70
C PRO A 24 -6.45 -12.48 -14.23
N PHE A 25 -7.38 -13.11 -14.96
CA PHE A 25 -7.52 -12.97 -16.41
C PHE A 25 -8.00 -11.56 -16.78
N ILE A 26 -9.02 -11.01 -16.10
CA ILE A 26 -9.51 -9.65 -16.35
C ILE A 26 -8.41 -8.64 -16.04
N HIS A 27 -7.73 -8.76 -14.89
CA HIS A 27 -6.62 -7.87 -14.56
C HIS A 27 -5.46 -7.98 -15.54
N LYS A 28 -5.07 -9.20 -15.94
CA LYS A 28 -3.92 -9.39 -16.79
C LYS A 28 -4.16 -9.06 -18.27
N TYR A 29 -5.34 -9.36 -18.79
CA TYR A 29 -5.60 -9.28 -20.23
C TYR A 29 -6.60 -8.17 -20.61
N ILE A 30 -7.72 -8.06 -19.92
CA ILE A 30 -8.76 -7.09 -20.30
C ILE A 30 -8.41 -5.69 -19.84
N LEU A 31 -7.95 -5.50 -18.60
CA LEU A 31 -7.51 -4.18 -18.13
C LEU A 31 -6.25 -3.71 -18.83
N ASN A 32 -5.32 -4.62 -19.16
CA ASN A 32 -4.15 -4.30 -19.96
C ASN A 32 -4.53 -3.96 -21.41
N PHE A 33 -5.50 -4.64 -22.00
CA PHE A 33 -5.96 -4.36 -23.35
C PHE A 33 -6.65 -2.98 -23.46
N ILE A 34 -7.48 -2.64 -22.49
CA ILE A 34 -8.13 -1.31 -22.42
C ILE A 34 -7.09 -0.20 -22.17
N ASN A 35 -5.95 -0.52 -21.56
CA ASN A 35 -4.85 0.41 -21.31
C ASN A 35 -3.66 0.26 -22.30
N VAL A 36 -3.88 -0.35 -23.47
CA VAL A 36 -2.81 -0.56 -24.48
C VAL A 36 -2.07 0.74 -24.83
N ALA A 37 -2.76 1.85 -24.96
CA ALA A 37 -2.13 3.13 -25.22
C ALA A 37 -1.22 3.56 -24.04
N ASN A 38 -1.69 3.43 -22.82
CA ASN A 38 -0.90 3.70 -21.61
C ASN A 38 0.27 2.72 -21.47
N TRP A 39 0.08 1.46 -21.85
CA TRP A 39 1.13 0.45 -21.81
C TRP A 39 2.26 0.73 -22.83
N VAL A 40 1.93 1.24 -24.03
CA VAL A 40 2.94 1.66 -25.01
C VAL A 40 3.72 2.87 -24.51
N LEU A 41 3.04 3.85 -23.88
CA LEU A 41 3.67 5.00 -23.26
C LEU A 41 4.53 4.56 -22.06
N LEU A 42 4.04 3.68 -21.20
CA LEU A 42 4.77 3.11 -20.08
C LEU A 42 6.01 2.34 -20.54
N LYS A 43 5.94 1.53 -21.61
CA LYS A 43 7.11 0.85 -22.15
C LYS A 43 8.19 1.81 -22.65
N ARG A 44 7.79 2.87 -23.32
CA ARG A 44 8.74 3.91 -23.79
C ARG A 44 9.37 4.64 -22.61
N THR A 45 8.57 5.01 -21.61
CA THR A 45 9.02 5.66 -20.37
C THR A 45 9.89 4.71 -19.54
N TYR A 46 9.52 3.43 -19.45
CA TYR A 46 10.31 2.38 -18.78
C TYR A 46 11.70 2.26 -19.39
N LYS A 47 11.80 2.19 -20.72
CA LYS A 47 13.08 2.06 -21.40
C LYS A 47 14.00 3.27 -21.17
N LYS A 48 13.40 4.47 -21.09
CA LYS A 48 14.12 5.74 -20.89
C LYS A 48 14.54 5.95 -19.41
N ASN A 49 13.71 5.55 -18.44
CA ASN A 49 13.89 5.84 -17.02
C ASN A 49 14.34 4.61 -16.21
N SER A 50 14.64 3.49 -16.87
CA SER A 50 15.04 2.25 -16.23
C SER A 50 16.47 2.35 -15.69
N THR A 51 16.58 2.48 -14.38
CA THR A 51 17.84 2.38 -13.62
C THR A 51 18.05 0.96 -13.11
N LEU A 52 19.24 0.60 -12.64
CA LEU A 52 19.50 -0.68 -11.97
C LEU A 52 18.59 -0.85 -10.75
N ILE A 53 18.40 0.21 -9.99
CA ILE A 53 17.53 0.22 -8.80
C ILE A 53 16.08 -0.09 -9.19
N SER A 54 15.55 0.59 -10.19
CA SER A 54 14.16 0.36 -10.64
C SER A 54 13.96 -1.06 -11.17
N ARG A 55 14.94 -1.62 -11.88
CA ARG A 55 14.88 -3.01 -12.37
C ARG A 55 14.87 -4.00 -11.22
N ARG A 56 15.72 -3.81 -10.20
CA ARG A 56 15.77 -4.63 -8.99
C ARG A 56 14.42 -4.59 -8.27
N ILE A 57 13.90 -3.41 -7.97
CA ILE A 57 12.61 -3.25 -7.28
C ILE A 57 11.47 -3.96 -8.05
N ILE A 58 11.39 -3.77 -9.36
CA ILE A 58 10.34 -4.39 -10.18
C ILE A 58 10.52 -5.91 -10.26
N PHE A 59 11.77 -6.41 -10.32
CA PHE A 59 12.06 -7.83 -10.29
C PHE A 59 11.63 -8.46 -8.96
N ASP A 60 11.99 -7.84 -7.83
CA ASP A 60 11.63 -8.33 -6.50
C ASP A 60 10.12 -8.33 -6.28
N LEU A 61 9.41 -7.27 -6.68
CA LEU A 61 7.95 -7.22 -6.65
C LEU A 61 7.30 -8.35 -7.46
N ASN A 62 7.77 -8.59 -8.68
CA ASN A 62 7.19 -9.63 -9.53
C ASN A 62 7.51 -11.04 -9.02
N THR A 63 8.64 -11.24 -8.38
CA THR A 63 9.05 -12.55 -7.86
C THR A 63 8.55 -12.79 -6.44
N GLN A 64 8.80 -11.87 -5.54
CA GLN A 64 8.58 -12.03 -4.10
C GLN A 64 7.29 -11.37 -3.59
N GLY A 65 6.73 -10.39 -4.33
CA GLY A 65 5.59 -9.57 -3.92
C GLY A 65 5.97 -8.39 -3.02
N ILE A 66 7.25 -8.27 -2.67
CA ILE A 66 7.79 -7.20 -1.84
C ILE A 66 9.17 -6.81 -2.34
N ALA A 67 9.50 -5.53 -2.26
CA ALA A 67 10.81 -4.99 -2.61
C ALA A 67 11.20 -3.88 -1.65
N PHE A 68 12.51 -3.77 -1.39
CA PHE A 68 13.08 -2.76 -0.50
C PHE A 68 13.96 -1.79 -1.27
N SER A 69 13.97 -0.56 -0.81
CA SER A 69 14.90 0.49 -1.19
C SER A 69 15.06 1.46 -0.01
N ASN A 70 15.76 2.55 -0.22
CA ASN A 70 15.76 3.66 0.71
C ASN A 70 15.63 4.98 -0.05
N LEU A 71 15.35 6.06 0.69
CA LEU A 71 15.18 7.38 0.07
C LEU A 71 16.42 7.84 -0.68
N ASP A 72 17.61 7.59 -0.16
CA ASP A 72 18.88 8.04 -0.76
C ASP A 72 19.15 7.30 -2.08
N GLU A 73 18.76 6.02 -2.19
CA GLU A 73 18.84 5.31 -3.48
C GLU A 73 17.89 5.91 -4.54
N ILE A 74 16.69 6.29 -4.13
CA ILE A 74 15.67 6.82 -5.05
C ILE A 74 15.92 8.31 -5.32
N PHE A 75 16.35 9.06 -4.31
CA PHE A 75 16.53 10.51 -4.31
C PHE A 75 17.90 10.92 -3.75
N PRO A 76 19.00 10.62 -4.43
CA PRO A 76 20.36 10.79 -3.87
C PRO A 76 20.73 12.23 -3.49
N ASP A 77 20.10 13.21 -4.12
CA ASP A 77 20.36 14.64 -3.86
C ASP A 77 19.27 15.29 -2.99
N GLY A 78 18.42 14.47 -2.35
CA GLY A 78 17.22 14.96 -1.67
C GLY A 78 17.38 15.07 -0.16
N ASN A 79 16.67 16.02 0.44
CA ASN A 79 16.54 16.19 1.89
C ASN A 79 15.16 15.69 2.41
N LEU A 80 14.49 14.83 1.64
CA LEU A 80 13.10 14.50 1.84
C LEU A 80 12.83 13.77 3.18
N LEU A 81 13.80 12.96 3.64
CA LEU A 81 13.67 12.29 4.94
C LEU A 81 13.65 13.31 6.08
N ASN A 82 14.56 14.29 6.06
CA ASN A 82 14.60 15.32 7.08
C ASN A 82 13.32 16.18 7.06
N GLU A 83 12.84 16.56 5.86
CA GLU A 83 11.55 17.26 5.72
C GLU A 83 10.39 16.46 6.34
N MET A 84 10.34 15.12 6.13
CA MET A 84 9.34 14.25 6.73
C MET A 84 9.47 14.17 8.25
N GLN A 85 10.69 14.03 8.76
CA GLN A 85 10.97 13.98 10.21
C GLN A 85 10.61 15.29 10.90
N GLU A 86 11.02 16.43 10.34
CA GLU A 86 10.64 17.75 10.82
C GLU A 86 9.11 17.95 10.81
N TRP A 87 8.46 17.51 9.73
CA TRP A 87 7.01 17.56 9.65
C TRP A 87 6.35 16.76 10.78
N VAL A 88 6.83 15.55 11.05
CA VAL A 88 6.33 14.69 12.14
C VAL A 88 6.50 15.37 13.49
N VAL A 89 7.69 15.90 13.79
CA VAL A 89 7.96 16.62 15.06
C VAL A 89 7.03 17.83 15.23
N ASN A 90 6.85 18.60 14.17
CA ASN A 90 6.00 19.80 14.21
C ASN A 90 4.51 19.49 14.36
N ASN A 91 4.09 18.26 14.03
CA ASN A 91 2.70 17.81 14.10
C ASN A 91 2.42 16.81 15.24
N GLU A 92 3.38 16.56 16.12
CA GLU A 92 3.23 15.60 17.24
C GLU A 92 1.99 15.90 18.11
N LYS A 93 1.69 17.17 18.34
CA LYS A 93 0.50 17.60 19.09
C LYS A 93 -0.83 17.30 18.42
N ASN A 94 -0.82 17.00 17.12
CA ASN A 94 -2.00 16.71 16.32
C ASN A 94 -2.31 15.21 16.27
N LEU A 95 -1.50 14.35 16.92
CA LEU A 95 -1.74 12.93 17.00
C LEU A 95 -3.10 12.61 17.62
N TYR A 96 -3.83 11.72 16.95
CA TYR A 96 -5.12 11.24 17.48
C TYR A 96 -5.20 9.71 17.43
N PRO A 97 -5.86 9.08 18.41
CA PRO A 97 -6.00 7.63 18.45
C PRO A 97 -6.98 7.14 17.39
N LYS A 98 -6.66 6.04 16.75
CA LYS A 98 -7.60 5.32 15.88
C LYS A 98 -8.62 4.56 16.73
N ALA A 99 -9.89 4.86 16.58
CA ALA A 99 -10.97 4.36 17.45
C ALA A 99 -11.01 2.83 17.59
N LYS A 100 -10.65 2.09 16.55
CA LYS A 100 -10.65 0.63 16.53
C LYS A 100 -9.26 -0.02 16.74
N LYS A 101 -8.18 0.76 16.70
CA LYS A 101 -6.80 0.26 16.71
C LYS A 101 -6.02 0.95 17.84
N LYS A 102 -6.21 0.51 19.08
CA LYS A 102 -5.59 1.10 20.29
C LYS A 102 -4.06 1.21 20.23
N PHE A 103 -3.41 0.43 19.39
CA PHE A 103 -1.95 0.44 19.18
C PHE A 103 -1.50 1.47 18.14
N LEU A 104 -2.43 2.24 17.57
CA LEU A 104 -2.16 3.10 16.43
C LEU A 104 -2.66 4.53 16.68
N LEU A 105 -1.75 5.49 16.54
CA LEU A 105 -2.04 6.91 16.50
C LEU A 105 -1.85 7.40 15.07
N SER A 106 -2.65 8.36 14.64
CA SER A 106 -2.53 8.94 13.31
C SER A 106 -2.14 10.41 13.38
N TYR A 107 -1.21 10.82 12.53
CA TYR A 107 -0.93 12.23 12.25
C TYR A 107 -1.91 12.78 11.23
N PHE A 108 -2.17 12.03 10.16
CA PHE A 108 -3.23 12.32 9.19
C PHE A 108 -3.51 11.09 8.33
N GLY A 109 -4.68 11.09 7.73
CA GLY A 109 -5.10 10.11 6.75
C GLY A 109 -5.28 8.71 7.32
N SER A 110 -6.05 7.95 6.65
CA SER A 110 -6.20 6.51 6.80
C SER A 110 -7.04 6.02 5.64
N GLU A 111 -7.36 4.74 5.69
CA GLU A 111 -8.37 4.14 4.82
C GLU A 111 -9.81 4.63 5.10
N ASP A 112 -10.00 5.50 6.10
CA ASP A 112 -11.32 6.01 6.53
C ASP A 112 -11.39 7.55 6.59
N ASP A 113 -10.26 8.27 6.47
CA ASP A 113 -10.20 9.71 6.67
C ASP A 113 -9.94 10.47 5.36
N LEU A 114 -10.82 11.38 5.01
CA LEU A 114 -10.62 12.28 3.88
C LEU A 114 -9.51 13.30 4.21
N VAL A 115 -8.49 13.37 3.38
CA VAL A 115 -7.35 14.26 3.52
C VAL A 115 -7.29 15.23 2.37
N GLU A 116 -7.12 16.51 2.65
CA GLU A 116 -6.89 17.51 1.61
C GLU A 116 -5.46 17.37 1.05
N LEU A 117 -5.35 17.38 -0.27
CA LEU A 117 -4.07 17.32 -0.95
C LEU A 117 -3.31 18.64 -0.77
N ASP A 118 -2.24 18.57 0.00
CA ASP A 118 -1.26 19.64 0.12
C ASP A 118 0.05 19.21 -0.56
N ILE A 119 0.36 19.83 -1.71
CA ILE A 119 1.58 19.54 -2.46
C ILE A 119 2.86 20.06 -1.78
N SER A 120 2.75 20.92 -0.76
CA SER A 120 3.89 21.33 0.06
C SER A 120 4.26 20.29 1.11
N ASN A 121 3.31 19.43 1.49
CA ASN A 121 3.52 18.35 2.44
C ASN A 121 4.53 17.32 1.90
N PRO A 122 5.61 16.98 2.64
CA PRO A 122 6.67 16.11 2.16
C PRO A 122 6.20 14.68 1.82
N PHE A 123 5.14 14.20 2.45
CA PHE A 123 4.57 12.89 2.14
C PHE A 123 3.86 12.90 0.78
N PHE A 124 3.07 13.93 0.47
CA PHE A 124 2.49 14.06 -0.86
C PHE A 124 3.55 14.29 -1.93
N LYS A 125 4.62 15.07 -1.66
CA LYS A 125 5.77 15.21 -2.55
C LYS A 125 6.36 13.84 -2.91
N PHE A 126 6.51 12.95 -1.92
CA PHE A 126 7.02 11.58 -2.13
C PHE A 126 6.08 10.73 -2.98
N TYR A 127 4.81 10.59 -2.55
CA TYR A 127 3.85 9.69 -3.22
C TYR A 127 3.44 10.17 -4.61
N LEU A 128 3.52 11.46 -4.88
CA LEU A 128 3.26 12.05 -6.21
C LEU A 128 4.53 12.21 -7.05
N ASN A 129 5.68 11.76 -6.56
CA ASN A 129 6.92 11.83 -7.32
C ASN A 129 6.89 10.88 -8.52
N HIS A 130 7.32 11.38 -9.67
CA HIS A 130 7.33 10.60 -10.92
C HIS A 130 8.13 9.29 -10.83
N LYS A 131 9.20 9.21 -10.01
CA LYS A 131 9.98 7.99 -9.81
C LYS A 131 9.16 6.92 -9.07
N ILE A 132 8.41 7.30 -8.03
CA ILE A 132 7.54 6.40 -7.27
C ILE A 132 6.39 5.91 -8.17
N ILE A 133 5.70 6.84 -8.84
CA ILE A 133 4.60 6.51 -9.75
C ILE A 133 5.08 5.59 -10.87
N PHE A 134 6.27 5.82 -11.41
CA PHE A 134 6.88 4.98 -12.43
C PHE A 134 7.09 3.53 -11.95
N LEU A 135 7.63 3.33 -10.73
CA LEU A 135 7.84 2.01 -10.14
C LEU A 135 6.50 1.27 -9.95
N VAL A 136 5.52 1.97 -9.39
CA VAL A 136 4.17 1.45 -9.17
C VAL A 136 3.51 1.06 -10.50
N ASN A 137 3.49 1.94 -11.49
CA ASN A 137 2.93 1.68 -12.81
C ASN A 137 3.61 0.50 -13.50
N SER A 138 4.94 0.41 -13.38
CA SER A 138 5.73 -0.66 -14.02
C SER A 138 5.41 -2.03 -13.43
N TYR A 139 5.14 -2.11 -12.13
CA TYR A 139 4.69 -3.35 -11.50
C TYR A 139 3.25 -3.67 -11.86
N LEU A 140 2.33 -2.71 -11.72
CA LEU A 140 0.91 -2.95 -11.94
C LEU A 140 0.60 -3.22 -13.43
N GLY A 141 1.36 -2.62 -14.35
CA GLY A 141 1.13 -2.70 -15.79
C GLY A 141 0.00 -1.80 -16.29
N TYR A 142 -0.49 -0.91 -15.44
CA TYR A 142 -1.50 0.11 -15.74
C TYR A 142 -1.28 1.34 -14.87
N THR A 143 -1.93 2.46 -15.19
CA THR A 143 -1.91 3.66 -14.37
C THR A 143 -2.90 3.52 -13.21
N PRO A 144 -2.44 3.47 -11.94
CA PRO A 144 -3.31 3.37 -10.78
C PRO A 144 -3.94 4.71 -10.43
N GLN A 145 -4.76 4.69 -9.38
CA GLN A 145 -5.17 5.85 -8.62
C GLN A 145 -4.36 5.91 -7.33
N LEU A 146 -3.92 7.09 -6.89
CA LEU A 146 -3.51 7.27 -5.49
C LEU A 146 -4.79 7.44 -4.66
N ASN A 147 -5.12 6.40 -3.87
CA ASN A 147 -6.39 6.37 -3.15
C ASN A 147 -6.30 7.07 -1.80
N TYR A 148 -5.28 6.78 -1.01
CA TYR A 148 -4.99 7.48 0.23
C TYR A 148 -3.49 7.61 0.50
N VAL A 149 -3.17 8.57 1.35
CA VAL A 149 -1.87 8.74 2.02
C VAL A 149 -2.14 8.83 3.50
N SER A 150 -1.40 8.08 4.31
CA SER A 150 -1.47 8.17 5.77
C SER A 150 -0.09 8.25 6.40
N VAL A 151 -0.01 8.86 7.58
CA VAL A 151 1.17 8.81 8.44
C VAL A 151 0.71 8.39 9.83
N GLU A 152 1.23 7.27 10.29
CA GLU A 152 0.76 6.62 11.51
C GLU A 152 1.93 6.25 12.43
N LYS A 153 1.70 6.37 13.73
CA LYS A 153 2.59 5.97 14.80
C LYS A 153 2.05 4.71 15.47
N THR A 154 2.78 3.60 15.35
CA THR A 154 2.52 2.39 16.15
C THR A 154 3.20 2.55 17.50
N ILE A 155 2.45 2.32 18.57
CA ILE A 155 2.92 2.42 19.96
C ILE A 155 2.99 1.03 20.59
N PRO A 156 3.81 0.84 21.65
CA PRO A 156 3.86 -0.40 22.40
C PRO A 156 2.49 -0.81 22.93
N VAL A 157 2.19 -2.09 22.84
CA VAL A 157 1.01 -2.69 23.45
C VAL A 157 1.34 -3.33 24.78
N GLU A 158 0.35 -3.40 25.68
CA GLU A 158 0.49 -4.14 26.94
C GLU A 158 0.79 -5.62 26.66
N LYS A 159 1.61 -6.24 27.51
CA LYS A 159 2.12 -7.61 27.30
C LYS A 159 1.03 -8.67 27.06
N ASP A 160 -0.15 -8.46 27.61
CA ASP A 160 -1.26 -9.42 27.54
C ASP A 160 -2.23 -9.12 26.38
N MET A 161 -2.02 -8.04 25.65
CA MET A 161 -2.79 -7.75 24.45
C MET A 161 -2.22 -8.51 23.26
N GLY A 162 -2.97 -9.51 22.79
CA GLY A 162 -2.66 -10.20 21.55
C GLY A 162 -2.81 -9.31 20.31
N PRO A 163 -2.41 -9.82 19.13
CA PRO A 163 -2.53 -9.07 17.87
C PRO A 163 -3.98 -8.75 17.54
N SER A 164 -4.22 -7.54 17.07
CA SER A 164 -5.55 -7.09 16.66
C SER A 164 -5.53 -6.46 15.26
N HIS A 165 -6.65 -6.55 14.54
CA HIS A 165 -6.81 -5.95 13.20
C HIS A 165 -5.65 -6.31 12.26
N SER A 166 -4.96 -5.31 11.69
CA SER A 166 -3.84 -5.49 10.77
C SER A 166 -2.58 -6.13 11.37
N GLN A 167 -2.56 -6.38 12.69
CA GLN A 167 -1.50 -7.15 13.34
C GLN A 167 -1.72 -8.67 13.21
N ASN A 168 -2.92 -9.10 12.83
CA ASN A 168 -3.18 -10.48 12.45
C ASN A 168 -2.76 -10.72 11.00
N TRP A 169 -2.47 -11.98 10.66
CA TRP A 169 -2.21 -12.38 9.29
C TRP A 169 -3.43 -12.11 8.41
N HIS A 170 -3.24 -11.36 7.32
CA HIS A 170 -4.31 -11.04 6.38
C HIS A 170 -3.76 -10.81 4.96
N ARG A 171 -4.68 -10.71 4.05
CA ARG A 171 -4.51 -10.17 2.71
C ARG A 171 -5.42 -8.97 2.60
N ASP A 172 -4.93 -7.91 1.99
CA ASP A 172 -5.80 -6.79 1.66
C ASP A 172 -6.82 -7.24 0.62
N PRO A 173 -8.10 -6.97 0.87
CA PRO A 173 -9.18 -7.53 0.05
C PRO A 173 -9.52 -6.69 -1.17
N GLU A 174 -8.99 -5.48 -1.28
CA GLU A 174 -9.44 -4.47 -2.24
C GLU A 174 -9.26 -4.95 -3.67
N GLU A 175 -8.10 -5.50 -4.01
CA GLU A 175 -7.81 -6.01 -5.34
C GLU A 175 -6.85 -7.20 -5.30
N LYS A 176 -6.81 -8.01 -6.37
CA LYS A 176 -5.84 -9.11 -6.50
C LYS A 176 -4.45 -8.66 -6.95
N ARG A 177 -4.32 -7.41 -7.35
CA ARG A 177 -3.03 -6.79 -7.70
C ARG A 177 -3.11 -5.32 -7.38
N MET A 178 -2.39 -4.93 -6.36
CA MET A 178 -2.33 -3.57 -5.85
C MET A 178 -0.96 -3.32 -5.24
N ILE A 179 -0.65 -2.08 -4.96
CA ILE A 179 0.58 -1.74 -4.24
C ILE A 179 0.26 -0.79 -3.10
N LYS A 180 0.81 -1.10 -1.93
CA LYS A 180 1.08 -0.12 -0.89
C LYS A 180 2.58 0.18 -0.88
N VAL A 181 2.92 1.46 -0.81
CA VAL A 181 4.29 1.93 -0.63
C VAL A 181 4.40 2.46 0.77
N PHE A 182 5.27 1.85 1.57
CA PHE A 182 5.54 2.28 2.94
C PHE A 182 6.88 2.97 3.01
N ILE A 183 7.00 3.93 3.93
CA ILE A 183 8.27 4.54 4.29
C ILE A 183 8.39 4.64 5.80
N TYR A 184 9.53 4.22 6.33
CA TYR A 184 9.87 4.36 7.74
C TYR A 184 10.47 5.74 8.01
N ILE A 185 9.86 6.47 8.96
CA ILE A 185 10.31 7.81 9.35
C ILE A 185 11.34 7.74 10.46
N ASN A 186 11.30 6.69 11.28
CA ASN A 186 12.31 6.34 12.28
C ASN A 186 12.87 4.94 11.99
N GLU A 187 13.91 4.56 12.70
CA GLU A 187 14.47 3.21 12.64
C GLU A 187 13.45 2.17 13.13
N VAL A 188 13.34 1.07 12.41
CA VAL A 188 12.46 -0.06 12.72
C VAL A 188 13.31 -1.31 12.92
N ASN A 189 13.20 -1.89 14.11
CA ASN A 189 13.83 -3.14 14.53
C ASN A 189 12.78 -4.19 14.92
N GLU A 190 13.21 -5.34 15.41
CA GLU A 190 12.33 -6.46 15.75
C GLU A 190 11.32 -6.12 16.88
N ARG A 191 11.60 -5.10 17.70
CA ARG A 191 10.83 -4.79 18.91
C ARG A 191 9.77 -3.72 18.74
N ASN A 192 9.91 -2.86 17.75
CA ASN A 192 8.96 -1.74 17.54
C ASN A 192 7.92 -1.98 16.44
N GLY A 193 7.59 -3.25 16.21
CA GLY A 193 6.45 -3.65 15.40
C GLY A 193 6.70 -3.61 13.88
N PRO A 194 7.75 -4.28 13.38
CA PRO A 194 8.06 -4.29 11.95
C PRO A 194 6.93 -4.93 11.13
N PHE A 195 6.78 -4.49 9.89
CA PHE A 195 5.90 -5.14 8.92
C PHE A 195 6.44 -6.53 8.58
N VAL A 196 5.57 -7.53 8.48
CA VAL A 196 5.94 -8.91 8.13
C VAL A 196 5.17 -9.36 6.90
N TYR A 197 5.89 -9.95 5.95
CA TYR A 197 5.33 -10.40 4.68
C TYR A 197 5.77 -11.83 4.34
N VAL A 198 4.87 -12.60 3.75
CA VAL A 198 5.18 -13.94 3.22
C VAL A 198 5.54 -13.81 1.75
N LYS A 199 6.79 -14.08 1.40
CA LYS A 199 7.28 -14.06 0.00
C LYS A 199 6.46 -14.99 -0.88
N HIS A 200 6.28 -14.58 -2.14
CA HIS A 200 5.58 -15.37 -3.17
C HIS A 200 4.11 -15.64 -2.87
N SER A 201 3.54 -14.98 -1.87
CA SER A 201 2.14 -15.17 -1.47
C SER A 201 1.16 -14.28 -2.25
N GLN A 202 1.65 -13.28 -3.01
CA GLN A 202 0.77 -12.47 -3.88
C GLN A 202 0.04 -13.35 -4.90
N PRO A 203 -1.18 -13.00 -5.32
CA PRO A 203 -1.97 -13.83 -6.24
C PRO A 203 -1.29 -14.11 -7.59
N SER A 204 -0.41 -13.22 -8.04
CA SER A 204 0.42 -13.40 -9.24
C SER A 204 1.65 -14.29 -9.01
N GLY A 205 1.92 -14.68 -7.76
CA GLY A 205 3.05 -15.52 -7.39
C GLY A 205 2.94 -16.93 -7.95
N LYS A 206 4.09 -17.55 -8.23
CA LYS A 206 4.16 -18.93 -8.75
C LYS A 206 4.11 -19.99 -7.66
N SER A 207 4.17 -19.59 -6.40
CA SER A 207 4.20 -20.49 -5.25
C SER A 207 2.80 -21.02 -4.90
N THR A 208 2.74 -22.20 -4.28
CA THR A 208 1.53 -22.71 -3.64
C THR A 208 0.98 -21.75 -2.56
N LEU A 209 1.85 -20.92 -1.98
CA LEU A 209 1.47 -19.87 -1.03
C LEU A 209 0.58 -18.79 -1.65
N SER A 210 0.67 -18.56 -2.97
CA SER A 210 -0.24 -17.65 -3.67
C SER A 210 -1.69 -18.13 -3.66
N LYS A 211 -1.89 -19.46 -3.54
CA LYS A 211 -3.20 -20.13 -3.46
C LYS A 211 -3.63 -20.39 -2.03
N PHE A 212 -2.71 -20.20 -1.07
CA PHE A 212 -3.06 -20.32 0.34
C PHE A 212 -4.03 -19.19 0.69
N ALA A 213 -5.31 -19.52 0.59
CA ALA A 213 -6.36 -18.66 1.08
C ALA A 213 -6.58 -18.96 2.57
N PRO A 214 -6.65 -17.96 3.42
CA PRO A 214 -7.33 -18.14 4.70
C PRO A 214 -8.74 -18.65 4.40
N GLN A 215 -9.23 -19.51 5.26
CA GLN A 215 -10.52 -20.18 5.06
C GLN A 215 -11.64 -19.23 4.67
N LYS A 216 -12.53 -19.79 3.84
CA LYS A 216 -13.81 -19.20 3.36
C LYS A 216 -14.27 -18.02 4.15
N LEU A 217 -14.29 -16.83 3.50
CA LEU A 217 -14.68 -15.79 4.24
C LEU A 217 -15.26 -14.60 3.71
N PRO A 218 -16.15 -13.98 4.42
CA PRO A 218 -16.38 -12.58 4.21
C PRO A 218 -15.05 -11.83 4.36
N TYR A 219 -14.94 -10.73 3.66
CA TYR A 219 -13.86 -9.77 3.75
C TYR A 219 -13.29 -9.63 5.19
N GLY A 220 -11.99 -9.62 5.34
CA GLY A 220 -11.34 -9.38 6.63
C GLY A 220 -11.12 -10.61 7.49
N SER A 221 -11.11 -11.78 6.91
CA SER A 221 -10.74 -12.96 7.69
C SER A 221 -9.26 -13.07 7.88
N TYR A 222 -8.92 -13.35 9.10
CA TYR A 222 -7.56 -13.51 9.57
C TYR A 222 -7.27 -15.00 9.76
N PRO A 223 -6.33 -15.59 9.00
CA PRO A 223 -5.87 -16.95 9.33
C PRO A 223 -5.18 -16.92 10.70
N ASP A 224 -5.41 -17.97 11.48
CA ASP A 224 -4.73 -18.11 12.75
C ASP A 224 -3.24 -18.41 12.56
N GLU A 225 -2.42 -18.10 13.57
CA GLU A 225 -0.97 -18.27 13.55
C GLU A 225 -0.56 -19.72 13.24
N LYS A 226 -1.28 -20.71 13.78
CA LYS A 226 -1.01 -22.13 13.57
C LYS A 226 -1.23 -22.53 12.12
N SER A 227 -2.29 -22.04 11.49
CA SER A 227 -2.57 -22.27 10.07
C SER A 227 -1.48 -21.69 9.18
N VAL A 228 -0.97 -20.51 9.50
CA VAL A 228 0.11 -19.87 8.74
C VAL A 228 1.43 -20.61 8.95
N SER A 229 1.85 -20.83 10.20
CA SER A 229 3.11 -21.49 10.53
C SER A 229 3.20 -22.95 10.02
N SER A 230 2.07 -23.64 9.85
CA SER A 230 2.04 -24.96 9.26
C SER A 230 2.38 -25.01 7.77
N LYS A 231 2.26 -23.87 7.06
CA LYS A 231 2.42 -23.78 5.60
C LYS A 231 3.54 -22.86 5.15
N VAL A 232 3.90 -21.90 5.97
CA VAL A 232 4.92 -20.89 5.69
C VAL A 232 6.21 -21.27 6.40
N LYS A 233 7.30 -21.38 5.64
CA LYS A 233 8.63 -21.66 6.21
C LYS A 233 9.30 -20.33 6.59
N ASP A 234 10.18 -20.33 7.58
CA ASP A 234 10.92 -19.14 8.03
C ASP A 234 11.65 -18.43 6.90
N LYS A 235 12.22 -19.16 5.94
CA LYS A 235 12.88 -18.60 4.76
C LYS A 235 11.95 -17.80 3.84
N ASP A 236 10.65 -18.04 3.93
CA ASP A 236 9.64 -17.35 3.14
C ASP A 236 9.06 -16.13 3.88
N LEU A 237 9.42 -15.96 5.16
CA LEU A 237 9.07 -14.79 5.94
C LEU A 237 10.07 -13.66 5.72
N ILE A 238 9.56 -12.46 5.56
CA ILE A 238 10.34 -11.22 5.61
C ILE A 238 9.80 -10.39 6.77
N THR A 239 10.68 -10.13 7.73
CA THR A 239 10.47 -9.11 8.75
C THR A 239 11.16 -7.84 8.26
N ALA A 240 10.37 -6.82 7.98
CA ALA A 240 10.85 -5.58 7.39
C ALA A 240 11.45 -4.67 8.48
N ILE A 241 12.70 -4.94 8.84
CA ILE A 241 13.51 -4.06 9.68
C ILE A 241 14.32 -3.11 8.80
N GLY A 242 14.64 -1.93 9.31
CA GLY A 242 15.45 -0.97 8.55
C GLY A 242 15.60 0.37 9.23
N LYS A 243 16.56 1.14 8.73
CA LYS A 243 16.82 2.52 9.18
C LYS A 243 15.68 3.45 8.75
N ALA A 244 15.62 4.63 9.35
CA ALA A 244 14.81 5.72 8.83
C ALA A 244 15.11 5.94 7.34
N GLY A 245 14.09 6.23 6.54
CA GLY A 245 14.19 6.35 5.08
C GLY A 245 14.06 5.03 4.32
N THR A 246 13.92 3.88 5.00
CA THR A 246 13.60 2.60 4.33
C THR A 246 12.26 2.69 3.61
N VAL A 247 12.26 2.39 2.30
CA VAL A 247 11.07 2.36 1.43
C VAL A 247 10.73 0.91 1.10
N ILE A 248 9.48 0.54 1.32
CA ILE A 248 8.97 -0.82 1.05
C ILE A 248 7.85 -0.72 0.01
N PHE A 249 8.05 -1.35 -1.13
CA PHE A 249 7.00 -1.56 -2.13
C PHE A 249 6.40 -2.94 -1.90
N CYS A 250 5.09 -3.04 -1.71
CA CYS A 250 4.46 -4.30 -1.35
C CYS A 250 3.13 -4.51 -2.09
N ASP A 251 2.99 -5.68 -2.73
CA ASP A 251 1.68 -6.18 -3.18
C ASP A 251 0.95 -6.77 -1.97
N THR A 252 0.11 -5.97 -1.33
CA THR A 252 -0.59 -6.34 -0.10
C THR A 252 -1.77 -7.29 -0.31
N ALA A 253 -2.07 -7.67 -1.56
CA ALA A 253 -2.87 -8.87 -1.83
C ALA A 253 -2.14 -10.16 -1.43
N GLY A 254 -0.82 -10.11 -1.18
CA GLY A 254 -0.04 -11.15 -0.53
C GLY A 254 -0.34 -11.25 0.98
N LEU A 255 0.04 -12.37 1.59
CA LEU A 255 -0.17 -12.60 3.02
C LEU A 255 0.81 -11.78 3.85
N HIS A 256 0.31 -10.96 4.76
CA HIS A 256 1.12 -10.05 5.56
C HIS A 256 0.47 -9.70 6.90
N ARG A 257 1.23 -9.03 7.75
CA ARG A 257 0.75 -8.42 9.00
C ARG A 257 1.62 -7.26 9.44
N GLY A 258 1.08 -6.36 10.26
CA GLY A 258 1.85 -5.46 11.10
C GLY A 258 2.42 -6.21 12.30
N GLY A 259 3.66 -5.96 12.68
CA GLY A 259 4.22 -6.53 13.90
C GLY A 259 3.66 -5.85 15.16
N LEU A 260 3.68 -6.57 16.27
CA LEU A 260 3.42 -6.01 17.59
C LEU A 260 4.62 -5.16 18.02
N SER A 261 4.37 -3.93 18.45
CA SER A 261 5.39 -3.17 19.14
C SER A 261 5.46 -3.63 20.60
N LEU A 262 6.61 -4.19 20.95
CA LEU A 262 6.91 -4.63 22.33
C LEU A 262 7.63 -3.52 23.11
N SER A 263 8.36 -2.66 22.40
CA SER A 263 9.03 -1.50 22.97
C SER A 263 9.43 -0.53 21.87
N GLY A 264 9.33 0.76 22.12
CA GLY A 264 9.59 1.81 21.15
C GLY A 264 8.42 1.99 20.16
N GLU A 265 8.55 2.96 19.30
CA GLU A 265 7.53 3.38 18.36
C GLU A 265 7.98 3.13 16.93
N ARG A 266 7.03 2.87 16.04
CA ARG A 266 7.26 2.90 14.60
C ARG A 266 6.41 4.00 13.98
N ILE A 267 7.05 4.94 13.30
CA ILE A 267 6.37 5.95 12.49
C ILE A 267 6.51 5.55 11.03
N MET A 268 5.39 5.31 10.38
CA MET A 268 5.33 4.82 9.00
C MET A 268 4.30 5.61 8.21
N ALA A 269 4.74 6.09 7.04
CA ALA A 269 3.83 6.62 6.05
C ALA A 269 3.43 5.52 5.06
N THR A 270 2.20 5.59 4.56
CA THR A 270 1.62 4.64 3.60
C THR A 270 0.95 5.38 2.46
N GLY A 271 1.24 4.99 1.22
CA GLY A 271 0.47 5.39 0.03
C GLY A 271 -0.12 4.16 -0.63
N PHE A 272 -1.42 4.18 -0.91
CA PHE A 272 -2.15 3.08 -1.53
C PHE A 272 -2.50 3.37 -2.99
N TYR A 273 -2.16 2.42 -3.87
CA TYR A 273 -2.33 2.52 -5.31
C TYR A 273 -3.14 1.33 -5.86
N PRO A 274 -4.48 1.40 -5.82
CA PRO A 274 -5.36 0.47 -6.51
C PRO A 274 -5.49 0.83 -8.00
N SER A 275 -6.25 0.02 -8.76
CA SER A 275 -6.61 0.38 -10.12
C SER A 275 -7.55 1.59 -10.16
N LYS A 276 -7.53 2.37 -11.24
CA LYS A 276 -8.48 3.48 -11.44
C LYS A 276 -9.95 3.04 -11.51
N LYS A 277 -10.20 1.76 -11.69
CA LYS A 277 -11.56 1.20 -11.67
C LYS A 277 -11.99 0.76 -10.26
N TRP A 278 -11.14 1.03 -9.26
CA TRP A 278 -11.55 0.90 -7.89
C TRP A 278 -12.78 1.79 -7.64
N THR A 279 -13.87 1.18 -7.16
CA THR A 279 -15.17 1.86 -7.05
C THR A 279 -15.32 2.66 -5.77
N GLU A 280 -14.44 2.43 -4.80
CA GLU A 280 -14.45 3.23 -3.59
C GLU A 280 -13.90 4.63 -3.87
N PRO A 281 -14.46 5.66 -3.24
CA PRO A 281 -13.95 7.02 -3.42
C PRO A 281 -12.51 7.13 -2.94
N SER A 282 -11.73 7.99 -3.59
CA SER A 282 -10.43 8.38 -3.05
C SER A 282 -10.62 9.15 -1.76
N PHE A 283 -9.79 8.84 -0.78
CA PHE A 283 -9.72 9.58 0.48
C PHE A 283 -8.83 10.83 0.36
N ILE A 284 -8.44 11.21 -0.85
CA ILE A 284 -7.72 12.44 -1.12
C ILE A 284 -8.69 13.44 -1.76
N HIS A 285 -8.93 14.53 -1.06
CA HIS A 285 -9.64 15.70 -1.58
C HIS A 285 -8.68 16.60 -2.34
N ILE A 286 -8.99 16.89 -3.60
CA ILE A 286 -8.18 17.77 -4.43
C ILE A 286 -8.77 19.17 -4.36
N PRO A 287 -8.05 20.18 -3.81
CA PRO A 287 -8.54 21.54 -3.75
C PRO A 287 -8.86 22.09 -5.14
N ALA A 288 -9.97 22.83 -5.25
CA ALA A 288 -10.38 23.41 -6.54
C ALA A 288 -9.35 24.41 -7.09
N ASN A 289 -8.60 25.07 -6.20
CA ASN A 289 -7.56 26.06 -6.51
C ASN A 289 -6.16 25.45 -6.69
N LEU A 290 -6.03 24.11 -6.70
CA LEU A 290 -4.74 23.47 -6.88
C LEU A 290 -4.09 23.87 -8.22
N ASP A 291 -2.89 24.42 -8.13
CA ASP A 291 -2.09 24.67 -9.34
C ASP A 291 -1.55 23.33 -9.91
N LYS A 292 -2.28 22.80 -10.88
CA LYS A 292 -1.90 21.56 -11.56
C LYS A 292 -0.59 21.66 -12.35
N LYS A 293 -0.08 22.87 -12.63
CA LYS A 293 1.20 23.07 -13.31
C LYS A 293 2.38 22.70 -12.42
N SER A 294 2.20 22.74 -11.10
CA SER A 294 3.22 22.33 -10.14
C SER A 294 3.37 20.80 -10.02
N LEU A 295 2.43 20.03 -10.58
CA LEU A 295 2.46 18.58 -10.60
C LEU A 295 3.02 18.04 -11.93
N ASN A 296 3.77 16.95 -11.86
CA ASN A 296 4.15 16.21 -13.07
C ASN A 296 2.92 15.51 -13.69
N SER A 297 3.00 15.21 -14.99
CA SER A 297 1.88 14.62 -15.74
C SER A 297 1.38 13.28 -15.17
N LEU A 298 2.29 12.46 -14.63
CA LEU A 298 1.92 11.19 -13.99
C LEU A 298 1.15 11.41 -12.69
N ALA A 299 1.56 12.41 -11.87
CA ALA A 299 0.83 12.77 -10.66
C ALA A 299 -0.59 13.26 -10.98
N ILE A 300 -0.74 14.12 -11.98
CA ILE A 300 -2.06 14.54 -12.44
C ILE A 300 -2.91 13.33 -12.84
N GLU A 301 -2.30 12.38 -13.54
CA GLU A 301 -3.04 11.22 -14.06
C GLU A 301 -3.51 10.27 -12.94
N ILE A 302 -2.70 10.03 -11.91
CA ILE A 302 -3.11 9.15 -10.78
C ILE A 302 -4.07 9.80 -9.79
N LEU A 303 -4.21 11.12 -9.83
CA LEU A 303 -5.19 11.89 -9.03
C LEU A 303 -6.54 12.02 -9.74
N LYS A 304 -6.64 11.74 -11.04
CA LYS A 304 -7.92 11.76 -11.76
C LYS A 304 -8.79 10.58 -11.32
N LYS A 305 -10.05 10.88 -11.02
CA LYS A 305 -11.11 9.89 -10.80
C LYS A 305 -11.52 9.21 -12.08
#